data_ffa4f82b814040f66b5d50469f7798f5
#
_entry.id   ffa4f82b814040f66b5d50469f7798f5
#
_cell.length_a   1.000
_cell.length_b   1.000
_cell.length_c   1.000
_cell.angle_alpha   90.00
_cell.angle_beta   90.00
_cell.angle_gamma   90.00
#
_symmetry.space_group_name_H-M   'P 1'
#
loop_
_entity.id
_entity.type
_entity.pdbx_description
1 polymer ?
#
loop_
_entity_poly.entity_id
_entity_poly.type
_entity_poly.pdbx_seq_one_letter_code
_entity_poly.pdbx_strand_id
1 'polypeptide(L)'
;REDYRRKDDPDWQSGLRQRFPNAYWIPEGAGDVLGAAGCAVWVRGALAQAPWSPDAVWVAAGTGGTAAGVLAASPVPVHAVLVLKGSEQALAATQSKILSLAHCLAETHSTYEGQLPSLFLESNYHCGGYARFPDELRRFTTQFEREAGLPLDPVYTAKLFWGMAQKALSGYWRPGTRILVLHTGGLQGRRGHAVF
;
A
#
# COMPACT_ATOMS: atom_id res chain seq x y z
N ARG A 1 -17.20 -5.54 17.79
CA ARG A 1 -15.96 -4.75 18.09
C ARG A 1 -15.01 -5.53 19.04
N GLU A 2 -15.53 -6.30 20.00
CA GLU A 2 -14.71 -7.16 20.89
C GLU A 2 -13.95 -8.23 20.10
N ASP A 3 -14.63 -8.96 19.25
CA ASP A 3 -14.02 -10.00 18.41
C ASP A 3 -12.92 -9.44 17.51
N TYR A 4 -13.10 -8.23 16.97
CA TYR A 4 -12.08 -7.59 16.15
C TYR A 4 -10.79 -7.25 16.95
N ARG A 5 -10.91 -6.94 18.25
CA ARG A 5 -9.74 -6.72 19.12
C ARG A 5 -8.91 -7.98 19.35
N ARG A 6 -9.54 -9.15 19.21
CA ARG A 6 -8.91 -10.46 19.37
C ARG A 6 -8.42 -11.06 18.05
N LYS A 7 -8.52 -10.34 16.95
CA LYS A 7 -8.16 -10.84 15.60
C LYS A 7 -6.75 -11.43 15.49
N ASP A 8 -5.81 -10.91 16.31
CA ASP A 8 -4.41 -11.34 16.33
C ASP A 8 -4.10 -12.28 17.52
N ASP A 9 -5.10 -12.66 18.33
CA ASP A 9 -5.01 -13.60 19.45
C ASP A 9 -4.95 -15.03 18.91
N PRO A 10 -3.84 -15.79 19.12
CA PRO A 10 -3.66 -17.13 18.58
C PRO A 10 -4.71 -18.13 19.07
N ASP A 11 -5.13 -18.03 20.33
CA ASP A 11 -6.12 -18.95 20.93
C ASP A 11 -7.50 -18.71 20.32
N TRP A 12 -7.86 -17.44 20.13
CA TRP A 12 -9.10 -17.07 19.47
C TRP A 12 -9.13 -17.53 17.99
N GLN A 13 -8.02 -17.35 17.26
CA GLN A 13 -7.88 -17.86 15.91
C GLN A 13 -7.95 -19.39 15.84
N SER A 14 -7.32 -20.07 16.79
CA SER A 14 -7.38 -21.55 16.89
C SER A 14 -8.81 -22.03 17.10
N GLY A 15 -9.55 -21.41 18.01
CA GLY A 15 -10.97 -21.70 18.23
C GLY A 15 -11.83 -21.52 16.98
N LEU A 16 -11.57 -20.46 16.21
CA LEU A 16 -12.28 -20.24 14.94
C LEU A 16 -11.94 -21.30 13.89
N ARG A 17 -10.67 -21.70 13.78
CA ARG A 17 -10.25 -22.78 12.85
C ARG A 17 -10.89 -24.12 13.20
N GLN A 18 -11.02 -24.43 14.49
CA GLN A 18 -11.74 -25.65 14.95
C GLN A 18 -13.23 -25.59 14.60
N ARG A 19 -13.85 -24.43 14.77
CA ARG A 19 -15.27 -24.22 14.44
C ARG A 19 -15.56 -24.28 12.93
N PHE A 20 -14.59 -23.88 12.12
CA PHE A 20 -14.71 -23.82 10.65
C PHE A 20 -13.56 -24.55 9.96
N PRO A 21 -13.47 -25.89 10.09
CA PRO A 21 -12.30 -26.67 9.64
C PRO A 21 -12.07 -26.64 8.13
N ASN A 22 -13.11 -26.39 7.35
CA ASN A 22 -13.04 -26.32 5.87
C ASN A 22 -12.93 -24.88 5.33
N ALA A 23 -12.80 -23.87 6.20
CA ALA A 23 -12.67 -22.50 5.77
C ALA A 23 -11.21 -22.14 5.51
N TYR A 24 -10.95 -21.47 4.39
CA TYR A 24 -9.68 -20.79 4.17
C TYR A 24 -9.66 -19.47 4.96
N TRP A 25 -8.63 -19.27 5.75
CA TRP A 25 -8.51 -18.12 6.62
C TRP A 25 -7.71 -17.01 5.92
N ILE A 26 -8.39 -15.93 5.52
CA ILE A 26 -7.75 -14.76 4.91
C ILE A 26 -7.42 -13.77 6.03
N PRO A 27 -6.14 -13.43 6.27
CA PRO A 27 -5.77 -12.43 7.26
C PRO A 27 -6.23 -11.02 6.85
N GLU A 28 -6.25 -10.09 7.81
CA GLU A 28 -6.65 -8.70 7.56
C GLU A 28 -5.82 -8.09 6.41
N GLY A 29 -6.53 -7.52 5.44
CA GLY A 29 -5.93 -6.90 4.25
C GLY A 29 -5.22 -7.89 3.33
N ALA A 30 -5.54 -9.21 3.43
CA ALA A 30 -4.81 -10.27 2.74
C ALA A 30 -3.28 -10.14 2.93
N GLY A 31 -2.87 -9.76 4.16
CA GLY A 31 -1.49 -9.43 4.49
C GLY A 31 -0.63 -10.67 4.76
N ASP A 32 -0.66 -11.64 3.86
CA ASP A 32 0.13 -12.87 3.82
C ASP A 32 0.88 -13.02 2.48
N VAL A 33 1.59 -14.13 2.32
CA VAL A 33 2.38 -14.43 1.12
C VAL A 33 1.49 -14.54 -0.12
N LEU A 34 0.30 -15.16 0.00
CA LEU A 34 -0.59 -15.35 -1.16
C LEU A 34 -1.19 -14.01 -1.63
N GLY A 35 -1.62 -13.16 -0.70
CA GLY A 35 -2.10 -11.82 -1.03
C GLY A 35 -1.01 -10.95 -1.66
N ALA A 36 0.21 -11.01 -1.12
CA ALA A 36 1.35 -10.31 -1.68
C ALA A 36 1.76 -10.85 -3.07
N ALA A 37 1.68 -12.20 -3.29
CA ALA A 37 1.93 -12.81 -4.59
C ALA A 37 0.96 -12.32 -5.66
N GLY A 38 -0.34 -12.23 -5.31
CA GLY A 38 -1.35 -11.66 -6.20
C GLY A 38 -1.02 -10.22 -6.61
N CYS A 39 -0.56 -9.40 -5.65
CA CYS A 39 -0.11 -8.04 -5.94
C CYS A 39 1.12 -8.01 -6.84
N ALA A 40 2.09 -8.89 -6.63
CA ALA A 40 3.29 -8.98 -7.46
C ALA A 40 2.97 -9.31 -8.93
N VAL A 41 1.97 -10.17 -9.17
CA VAL A 41 1.55 -10.54 -10.54
C VAL A 41 1.03 -9.33 -11.31
N TRP A 42 0.08 -8.58 -10.74
CA TRP A 42 -0.49 -7.45 -11.47
C TRP A 42 0.49 -6.28 -11.61
N VAL A 43 1.41 -6.07 -10.64
CA VAL A 43 2.45 -5.04 -10.74
C VAL A 43 3.42 -5.35 -11.88
N ARG A 44 3.84 -6.61 -12.03
CA ARG A 44 4.64 -7.03 -13.20
C ARG A 44 3.93 -6.71 -14.50
N GLY A 45 2.62 -6.99 -14.57
CA GLY A 45 1.81 -6.64 -15.72
C GLY A 45 1.76 -5.14 -16.00
N ALA A 46 1.64 -4.32 -14.96
CA ALA A 46 1.64 -2.87 -15.08
C ALA A 46 3.01 -2.33 -15.55
N LEU A 47 4.10 -2.84 -15.00
CA LEU A 47 5.46 -2.48 -15.41
C LEU A 47 5.75 -2.87 -16.86
N ALA A 48 5.29 -4.05 -17.30
CA ALA A 48 5.46 -4.51 -18.67
C ALA A 48 4.65 -3.69 -19.69
N GLN A 49 3.54 -3.09 -19.27
CA GLN A 49 2.70 -2.24 -20.11
C GLN A 49 3.10 -0.76 -20.08
N ALA A 50 3.93 -0.35 -19.14
CA ALA A 50 4.40 1.03 -19.06
C ALA A 50 5.22 1.38 -20.32
N PRO A 51 4.93 2.49 -21.00
CA PRO A 51 5.64 2.88 -22.22
C PRO A 51 7.07 3.39 -21.95
N TRP A 52 7.48 3.40 -20.70
CA TRP A 52 8.79 3.85 -20.20
C TRP A 52 9.16 3.11 -18.90
N SER A 53 10.45 3.04 -18.61
CA SER A 53 10.94 2.49 -17.33
C SER A 53 10.78 3.52 -16.22
N PRO A 54 10.14 3.19 -15.08
CA PRO A 54 10.07 4.07 -13.94
C PRO A 54 11.42 4.15 -13.20
N ASP A 55 11.67 5.29 -12.55
CA ASP A 55 12.77 5.48 -11.61
C ASP A 55 12.36 5.13 -10.17
N ALA A 56 11.07 5.14 -9.88
CA ALA A 56 10.48 4.73 -8.61
C ALA A 56 9.03 4.27 -8.77
N VAL A 57 8.56 3.41 -7.87
CA VAL A 57 7.16 2.98 -7.76
C VAL A 57 6.58 3.49 -6.44
N TRP A 58 5.38 4.07 -6.49
CA TRP A 58 4.66 4.56 -5.32
C TRP A 58 3.35 3.81 -5.10
N VAL A 59 3.10 3.41 -3.86
CA VAL A 59 1.90 2.65 -3.47
C VAL A 59 1.42 3.05 -2.08
N ALA A 60 0.10 3.02 -1.86
CA ALA A 60 -0.45 3.19 -0.52
C ALA A 60 -0.29 1.90 0.29
N ALA A 61 0.02 2.04 1.59
CA ALA A 61 0.19 0.92 2.50
C ALA A 61 -0.67 1.07 3.77
N GLY A 62 -1.54 0.09 4.00
CA GLY A 62 -2.22 -0.14 5.27
C GLY A 62 -1.50 -1.24 6.05
N THR A 63 -1.90 -2.49 5.89
CA THR A 63 -1.30 -3.66 6.55
C THR A 63 0.01 -4.14 5.92
N GLY A 64 0.42 -3.56 4.79
CA GLY A 64 1.69 -3.82 4.12
C GLY A 64 1.68 -4.92 3.06
N GLY A 65 0.62 -5.74 2.94
CA GLY A 65 0.58 -6.86 1.98
C GLY A 65 0.76 -6.42 0.52
N THR A 66 0.04 -5.37 0.09
CA THR A 66 0.20 -4.82 -1.27
C THR A 66 1.60 -4.28 -1.49
N ALA A 67 2.15 -3.51 -0.53
CA ALA A 67 3.50 -2.96 -0.64
C ALA A 67 4.57 -4.06 -0.73
N ALA A 68 4.38 -5.19 -0.03
CA ALA A 68 5.29 -6.33 -0.12
C ALA A 68 5.30 -6.96 -1.53
N GLY A 69 4.12 -7.17 -2.12
CA GLY A 69 4.02 -7.67 -3.50
C GLY A 69 4.61 -6.70 -4.53
N VAL A 70 4.38 -5.39 -4.34
CA VAL A 70 5.01 -4.34 -5.17
C VAL A 70 6.52 -4.39 -5.05
N LEU A 71 7.06 -4.47 -3.83
CA LEU A 71 8.50 -4.54 -3.57
C LEU A 71 9.13 -5.77 -4.22
N ALA A 72 8.49 -6.94 -4.09
CA ALA A 72 8.96 -8.18 -4.69
C ALA A 72 8.91 -8.18 -6.23
N ALA A 73 8.12 -7.33 -6.85
CA ALA A 73 7.96 -7.27 -8.30
C ALA A 73 8.68 -6.08 -8.96
N SER A 74 9.10 -5.10 -8.17
CA SER A 74 9.67 -3.85 -8.68
C SER A 74 11.17 -3.99 -8.97
N PRO A 75 11.64 -3.55 -10.14
CA PRO A 75 13.07 -3.45 -10.42
C PRO A 75 13.71 -2.17 -9.89
N VAL A 76 12.91 -1.26 -9.31
CA VAL A 76 13.32 0.08 -8.86
C VAL A 76 12.80 0.36 -7.45
N PRO A 77 13.33 1.38 -6.75
CA PRO A 77 12.90 1.73 -5.40
C PRO A 77 11.39 1.87 -5.24
N VAL A 78 10.87 1.40 -4.11
CA VAL A 78 9.43 1.45 -3.77
C VAL A 78 9.21 2.42 -2.60
N HIS A 79 8.32 3.37 -2.80
CA HIS A 79 7.82 4.28 -1.77
C HIS A 79 6.42 3.82 -1.32
N ALA A 80 6.32 3.39 -0.07
CA ALA A 80 5.07 2.95 0.54
C ALA A 80 4.51 4.06 1.43
N VAL A 81 3.45 4.74 0.98
CA VAL A 81 2.77 5.79 1.75
C VAL A 81 1.88 5.15 2.79
N LEU A 82 2.26 5.29 4.06
CA LEU A 82 1.51 4.73 5.18
C LEU A 82 0.24 5.55 5.44
N VAL A 83 -0.92 4.91 5.38
CA VAL A 83 -2.21 5.56 5.63
C VAL A 83 -2.64 5.50 7.09
N LEU A 84 -1.93 4.70 7.90
CA LEU A 84 -2.13 4.54 9.33
C LEU A 84 -1.16 5.47 10.09
N LYS A 85 -1.66 6.12 11.14
CA LYS A 85 -0.80 6.78 12.12
C LYS A 85 -0.32 5.73 13.11
N GLY A 86 0.99 5.61 13.29
CA GLY A 86 1.58 4.61 14.20
C GLY A 86 2.69 5.20 15.04
N SER A 87 3.06 4.49 16.12
CA SER A 87 4.30 4.71 16.86
C SER A 87 5.51 4.23 16.03
N GLU A 88 6.71 4.59 16.45
CA GLU A 88 7.94 4.10 15.81
C GLU A 88 7.99 2.57 15.77
N GLN A 89 7.55 1.90 16.84
CA GLN A 89 7.47 0.44 16.89
C GLN A 89 6.47 -0.13 15.84
N ALA A 90 5.32 0.52 15.66
CA ALA A 90 4.34 0.11 14.66
C ALA A 90 4.86 0.32 13.24
N LEU A 91 5.62 1.40 13.00
CA LEU A 91 6.28 1.65 11.72
C LEU A 91 7.35 0.60 11.42
N ALA A 92 8.22 0.30 12.40
CA ALA A 92 9.24 -0.74 12.30
C ALA A 92 8.63 -2.13 12.07
N ALA A 93 7.55 -2.46 12.76
CA ALA A 93 6.81 -3.72 12.56
C ALA A 93 6.21 -3.81 11.14
N THR A 94 5.64 -2.71 10.63
CA THR A 94 5.12 -2.65 9.26
C THR A 94 6.24 -2.84 8.23
N GLN A 95 7.38 -2.18 8.42
CA GLN A 95 8.55 -2.33 7.57
C GLN A 95 9.06 -3.76 7.56
N SER A 96 9.25 -4.35 8.74
CA SER A 96 9.69 -5.74 8.89
C SER A 96 8.75 -6.71 8.20
N LYS A 97 7.44 -6.53 8.34
CA LYS A 97 6.44 -7.35 7.68
C LYS A 97 6.52 -7.24 6.15
N ILE A 98 6.63 -6.02 5.61
CA ILE A 98 6.76 -5.80 4.16
C ILE A 98 7.99 -6.52 3.63
N LEU A 99 9.14 -6.34 4.29
CA LEU A 99 10.40 -6.96 3.88
C LEU A 99 10.34 -8.49 3.96
N SER A 100 9.82 -9.05 5.08
CA SER A 100 9.71 -10.50 5.25
C SER A 100 8.84 -11.15 4.17
N LEU A 101 7.69 -10.55 3.85
CA LEU A 101 6.80 -11.07 2.80
C LEU A 101 7.45 -10.95 1.41
N ALA A 102 8.14 -9.84 1.13
CA ALA A 102 8.81 -9.62 -0.15
C ALA A 102 9.97 -10.60 -0.34
N HIS A 103 10.79 -10.86 0.69
CA HIS A 103 11.86 -11.86 0.67
C HIS A 103 11.31 -13.28 0.44
N CYS A 104 10.26 -13.67 1.18
CA CYS A 104 9.61 -14.96 0.99
C CYS A 104 9.14 -15.16 -0.47
N LEU A 105 8.58 -14.11 -1.09
CA LEU A 105 8.18 -14.17 -2.49
C LEU A 105 9.36 -14.27 -3.45
N ALA A 106 10.45 -13.55 -3.19
CA ALA A 106 11.65 -13.59 -4.01
C ALA A 106 12.30 -15.00 -3.99
N GLU A 107 12.31 -15.65 -2.82
CA GLU A 107 12.85 -16.99 -2.65
C GLU A 107 12.00 -18.10 -3.29
N THR A 108 10.67 -17.95 -3.22
CA THR A 108 9.73 -18.97 -3.72
C THR A 108 9.44 -18.89 -5.21
N HIS A 109 9.57 -17.71 -5.78
CA HIS A 109 9.34 -17.46 -7.20
C HIS A 109 10.65 -17.04 -7.87
N SER A 110 11.39 -17.99 -8.46
CA SER A 110 12.70 -17.85 -9.10
C SER A 110 12.80 -16.82 -10.25
N THR A 111 11.92 -15.85 -10.28
CA THR A 111 11.90 -14.76 -11.27
C THR A 111 12.68 -13.52 -10.83
N TYR A 112 13.30 -13.55 -9.65
CA TYR A 112 14.11 -12.46 -9.13
C TYR A 112 15.54 -12.96 -8.84
N GLU A 113 16.42 -12.82 -9.82
CA GLU A 113 17.86 -12.98 -9.65
C GLU A 113 18.45 -11.67 -9.11
N GLY A 114 18.19 -11.31 -7.84
CA GLY A 114 18.75 -10.08 -7.29
C GLY A 114 18.28 -9.72 -5.89
N GLN A 115 18.92 -8.72 -5.31
CA GLN A 115 18.46 -8.10 -4.07
C GLN A 115 17.18 -7.33 -4.29
N LEU A 116 16.26 -7.36 -3.31
CA LEU A 116 15.09 -6.49 -3.31
C LEU A 116 15.53 -5.01 -3.47
N PRO A 117 14.78 -4.20 -4.22
CA PRO A 117 15.06 -2.78 -4.31
C PRO A 117 14.84 -2.08 -2.97
N SER A 118 15.32 -0.85 -2.84
CA SER A 118 15.13 -0.06 -1.61
C SER A 118 13.64 0.18 -1.33
N LEU A 119 13.25 0.01 -0.06
CA LEU A 119 11.92 0.36 0.46
C LEU A 119 12.02 1.65 1.27
N PHE A 120 11.21 2.64 0.89
CA PHE A 120 11.02 3.89 1.64
C PHE A 120 9.61 3.92 2.23
N LEU A 121 9.51 3.99 3.57
CA LEU A 121 8.23 4.20 4.24
C LEU A 121 7.95 5.69 4.38
N GLU A 122 6.92 6.15 3.69
CA GLU A 122 6.47 7.54 3.71
C GLU A 122 5.41 7.73 4.80
N SER A 123 5.86 7.94 6.05
CA SER A 123 5.01 7.99 7.24
C SER A 123 4.37 9.34 7.52
N ASN A 124 4.76 10.40 6.82
CA ASN A 124 4.31 11.77 7.11
C ASN A 124 2.99 12.16 6.41
N TYR A 125 2.48 11.31 5.52
CA TYR A 125 1.32 11.62 4.66
C TYR A 125 0.03 10.92 5.07
N HIS A 126 -0.04 10.35 6.28
CA HIS A 126 -1.23 9.66 6.80
C HIS A 126 -2.42 10.59 7.08
N CYS A 127 -2.22 11.93 7.09
CA CYS A 127 -3.27 12.94 7.26
C CYS A 127 -4.13 12.73 8.53
N GLY A 128 -3.50 12.36 9.66
CA GLY A 128 -4.19 12.09 10.92
C GLY A 128 -4.53 10.61 11.17
N GLY A 129 -4.33 9.71 10.20
CA GLY A 129 -4.51 8.25 10.33
C GLY A 129 -5.62 7.68 9.47
N TYR A 130 -6.01 6.42 9.77
CA TYR A 130 -6.99 5.67 8.97
C TYR A 130 -8.32 6.43 8.81
N ALA A 131 -8.83 6.47 7.58
CA ALA A 131 -10.08 7.14 7.19
C ALA A 131 -10.19 8.64 7.60
N ARG A 132 -9.09 9.26 8.03
CA ARG A 132 -9.06 10.71 8.23
C ARG A 132 -8.90 11.42 6.90
N PHE A 133 -9.77 12.40 6.67
CA PHE A 133 -9.83 13.15 5.41
C PHE A 133 -9.97 14.65 5.72
N PRO A 134 -8.88 15.31 6.20
CA PRO A 134 -8.90 16.72 6.57
C PRO A 134 -9.11 17.62 5.35
N ASP A 135 -9.49 18.87 5.58
CA ASP A 135 -9.88 19.82 4.54
C ASP A 135 -8.76 20.07 3.50
N GLU A 136 -7.51 20.02 3.92
CA GLU A 136 -6.38 20.17 3.01
C GLU A 136 -6.31 19.01 2.01
N LEU A 137 -6.39 17.76 2.49
CA LEU A 137 -6.43 16.57 1.64
C LEU A 137 -7.67 16.57 0.74
N ARG A 138 -8.82 17.05 1.25
CA ARG A 138 -10.06 17.18 0.50
C ARG A 138 -9.92 18.15 -0.67
N ARG A 139 -9.38 19.35 -0.42
CA ARG A 139 -9.13 20.35 -1.47
C ARG A 139 -8.19 19.82 -2.54
N PHE A 140 -7.10 19.20 -2.12
CA PHE A 140 -6.17 18.54 -3.05
C PHE A 140 -6.88 17.48 -3.90
N THR A 141 -7.63 16.59 -3.26
CA THR A 141 -8.34 15.50 -3.97
C THR A 141 -9.30 16.05 -5.01
N THR A 142 -10.14 17.02 -4.64
CA THR A 142 -11.09 17.65 -5.56
C THR A 142 -10.39 18.33 -6.74
N GLN A 143 -9.29 19.04 -6.48
CA GLN A 143 -8.51 19.68 -7.53
C GLN A 143 -7.85 18.65 -8.45
N PHE A 144 -7.20 17.64 -7.88
CA PHE A 144 -6.54 16.56 -8.63
C PHE A 144 -7.51 15.80 -9.53
N GLU A 145 -8.68 15.41 -8.98
CA GLU A 145 -9.71 14.71 -9.77
C GLU A 145 -10.21 15.54 -10.95
N ARG A 146 -10.40 16.85 -10.74
CA ARG A 146 -10.82 17.77 -11.81
C ARG A 146 -9.76 17.90 -12.90
N GLU A 147 -8.47 17.94 -12.53
CA GLU A 147 -7.36 18.16 -13.47
C GLU A 147 -6.93 16.86 -14.16
N ALA A 148 -6.88 15.75 -13.43
CA ALA A 148 -6.41 14.48 -13.94
C ALA A 148 -7.52 13.56 -14.48
N GLY A 149 -8.79 13.85 -14.19
CA GLY A 149 -9.92 12.97 -14.52
C GLY A 149 -9.89 11.62 -13.81
N LEU A 150 -9.10 11.48 -12.73
CA LEU A 150 -8.87 10.25 -12.01
C LEU A 150 -9.47 10.35 -10.59
N PRO A 151 -10.56 9.62 -10.28
CA PRO A 151 -11.15 9.64 -8.95
C PRO A 151 -10.27 8.93 -7.92
N LEU A 152 -10.14 9.51 -6.72
CA LEU A 152 -9.35 8.96 -5.62
C LEU A 152 -10.24 8.55 -4.44
N ASP A 153 -9.85 7.49 -3.72
CA ASP A 153 -10.48 7.17 -2.44
C ASP A 153 -9.84 7.96 -1.29
N PRO A 154 -10.60 8.36 -0.26
CA PRO A 154 -10.10 9.21 0.81
C PRO A 154 -9.17 8.48 1.79
N VAL A 155 -9.14 7.14 1.78
CA VAL A 155 -8.42 6.35 2.78
C VAL A 155 -6.99 6.05 2.32
N TYR A 156 -6.81 5.66 1.06
CA TYR A 156 -5.55 5.17 0.49
C TYR A 156 -5.02 6.08 -0.62
N THR A 157 -5.71 6.13 -1.74
CA THR A 157 -5.17 6.76 -2.95
C THR A 157 -5.06 8.27 -2.86
N ALA A 158 -5.98 8.96 -2.18
CA ALA A 158 -5.85 10.40 -1.96
C ALA A 158 -4.57 10.73 -1.17
N LYS A 159 -4.25 9.96 -0.13
CA LYS A 159 -3.02 10.16 0.66
C LYS A 159 -1.77 9.81 -0.11
N LEU A 160 -1.83 8.77 -0.95
CA LEU A 160 -0.75 8.38 -1.85
C LEU A 160 -0.39 9.52 -2.80
N PHE A 161 -1.38 10.02 -3.54
CA PHE A 161 -1.17 11.11 -4.51
C PHE A 161 -0.82 12.43 -3.81
N TRP A 162 -1.39 12.69 -2.63
CA TRP A 162 -0.99 13.82 -1.79
C TRP A 162 0.47 13.75 -1.38
N GLY A 163 0.93 12.61 -0.85
CA GLY A 163 2.32 12.41 -0.46
C GLY A 163 3.28 12.56 -1.62
N MET A 164 2.95 11.99 -2.77
CA MET A 164 3.72 12.15 -4.00
C MET A 164 3.80 13.63 -4.43
N ALA A 165 2.68 14.35 -4.43
CA ALA A 165 2.65 15.76 -4.79
C ALA A 165 3.48 16.63 -3.81
N GLN A 166 3.42 16.37 -2.50
CA GLN A 166 4.24 17.07 -1.50
C GLN A 166 5.74 16.85 -1.72
N LYS A 167 6.14 15.62 -2.05
CA LYS A 167 7.55 15.32 -2.41
C LYS A 167 7.98 16.04 -3.69
N ALA A 168 7.12 16.09 -4.70
CA ALA A 168 7.40 16.82 -5.94
C ALA A 168 7.59 18.33 -5.67
N LEU A 169 6.67 18.93 -4.91
CA LEU A 169 6.72 20.35 -4.54
C LEU A 169 7.95 20.71 -3.68
N SER A 170 8.44 19.76 -2.87
CA SER A 170 9.67 19.97 -2.08
C SER A 170 10.97 19.87 -2.88
N GLY A 171 10.90 19.60 -4.19
CA GLY A 171 12.08 19.41 -5.04
C GLY A 171 12.83 18.09 -4.76
N TYR A 172 12.18 17.11 -4.14
CA TYR A 172 12.81 15.82 -3.84
C TYR A 172 13.28 15.09 -5.11
N TRP A 173 12.55 15.24 -6.21
CA TRP A 173 12.94 14.65 -7.49
C TRP A 173 13.52 15.67 -8.45
N ARG A 174 14.47 15.21 -9.25
CA ARG A 174 15.00 15.99 -10.36
C ARG A 174 13.97 16.08 -11.48
N PRO A 175 13.96 17.16 -12.26
CA PRO A 175 13.18 17.22 -13.49
C PRO A 175 13.48 16.03 -14.40
N GLY A 176 12.42 15.42 -14.95
CA GLY A 176 12.52 14.23 -15.80
C GLY A 176 12.44 12.91 -15.06
N THR A 177 12.43 12.88 -13.71
CA THR A 177 12.19 11.65 -12.94
C THR A 177 10.82 11.06 -13.27
N ARG A 178 10.78 9.78 -13.58
CA ARG A 178 9.58 9.03 -13.97
C ARG A 178 9.07 8.21 -12.81
N ILE A 179 7.87 8.49 -12.35
CA ILE A 179 7.28 7.83 -11.18
C ILE A 179 6.05 7.05 -11.60
N LEU A 180 6.03 5.75 -11.31
CA LEU A 180 4.84 4.92 -11.45
C LEU A 180 4.05 4.96 -10.15
N VAL A 181 2.87 5.57 -10.17
CA VAL A 181 1.97 5.63 -9.01
C VAL A 181 0.85 4.62 -9.18
N LEU A 182 0.72 3.69 -8.23
CA LEU A 182 -0.20 2.58 -8.32
C LEU A 182 -1.56 2.93 -7.69
N HIS A 183 -2.56 3.15 -8.54
CA HIS A 183 -3.93 3.35 -8.11
C HIS A 183 -4.62 2.01 -7.85
N THR A 184 -4.72 1.60 -6.60
CA THR A 184 -5.22 0.28 -6.19
C THR A 184 -6.75 0.19 -6.04
N GLY A 185 -7.50 1.17 -6.50
CA GLY A 185 -8.96 1.19 -6.40
C GLY A 185 -9.45 1.80 -5.09
N GLY A 186 -10.37 1.11 -4.40
CA GLY A 186 -10.88 1.56 -3.09
C GLY A 186 -12.01 2.59 -3.17
N LEU A 187 -12.55 2.91 -4.36
CA LEU A 187 -13.54 3.97 -4.57
C LEU A 187 -14.84 3.78 -3.78
N GLN A 188 -15.14 2.56 -3.33
CA GLN A 188 -16.25 2.31 -2.41
C GLN A 188 -16.08 3.06 -1.07
N GLY A 189 -14.85 3.38 -0.65
CA GLY A 189 -14.55 4.19 0.52
C GLY A 189 -15.12 5.62 0.45
N ARG A 190 -15.43 6.10 -0.74
CA ARG A 190 -16.04 7.42 -0.97
C ARG A 190 -17.45 7.53 -0.37
N ARG A 191 -18.20 6.42 -0.30
CA ARG A 191 -19.58 6.38 0.21
C ARG A 191 -19.75 6.85 1.66
N GLY A 192 -18.69 6.82 2.45
CA GLY A 192 -18.67 7.29 3.84
C GLY A 192 -18.31 8.78 4.00
N HIS A 193 -18.01 9.49 2.90
CA HIS A 193 -17.58 10.88 2.92
C HIS A 193 -18.55 11.73 2.08
N ALA A 194 -19.24 12.66 2.72
CA ALA A 194 -20.32 13.50 2.14
C ALA A 194 -19.85 14.52 1.06
N VAL A 195 -18.75 14.32 0.39
CA VAL A 195 -18.08 15.34 -0.46
C VAL A 195 -17.83 14.88 -1.90
N PHE A 196 -18.41 13.76 -2.27
CA PHE A 196 -18.32 13.28 -3.66
C PHE A 196 -19.70 13.14 -4.26
#